data_9e3f9e80a2d73ddc08f8ffb4efa0c9d7
#
_entry.id   9e3f9e80a2d73ddc08f8ffb4efa0c9d7
#
_cell.length_a   1.000
_cell.length_b   1.000
_cell.length_c   1.000
_cell.angle_alpha   90.00
_cell.angle_beta   90.00
_cell.angle_gamma   90.00
#
_symmetry.space_group_name_H-M   'P 1'
#
loop_
_entity.id
_entity.type
_entity.pdbx_description
1 polymer ?
#
loop_
_entity_poly.entity_id
_entity_poly.type
_entity_poly.pdbx_seq_one_letter_code
_entity_poly.pdbx_strand_id
1 'polypeptide(L)'
;MRPRIYLILLCLVTIPLHVSAATLAEVLAKIDVAAPKFAGMSADVEKLEFTKVIADKSVESGTILIRRAKPKELHVKIEFTKPEQRFVTLRGTKAELYLPKIQTVQEIDLGKQSDLVSKVVLVGFGTTSKDLRANYEVNLAGEETVSGRTTYHLNLIPKSSQLKAQFNKMEVWMADDGTLPVQQKVLLPSGDYKTFTYSNIRYNPALTEDALALKLPPDVKREYPQRDRN
;
A
#
# COMPACT_ATOMS: atom_id res chain seq x y z
N MET A 1 64.93 -26.87 -39.75
CA MET A 1 64.40 -25.86 -38.89
C MET A 1 62.94 -26.12 -38.63
N ARG A 2 62.53 -26.49 -37.40
CA ARG A 2 61.14 -26.75 -37.03
C ARG A 2 60.64 -25.53 -36.22
N PRO A 3 59.49 -24.89 -36.56
CA PRO A 3 58.95 -23.76 -35.77
C PRO A 3 58.30 -24.30 -34.48
N ARG A 4 58.69 -23.72 -33.36
CA ARG A 4 58.06 -23.94 -32.04
C ARG A 4 56.85 -23.03 -31.93
N ILE A 5 55.65 -23.65 -31.97
CA ILE A 5 54.39 -22.94 -31.72
C ILE A 5 54.25 -22.83 -30.19
N TYR A 6 54.28 -21.59 -29.67
CA TYR A 6 53.96 -21.28 -28.27
C TYR A 6 52.44 -21.08 -28.17
N LEU A 7 51.79 -22.06 -27.50
CA LEU A 7 50.37 -21.96 -27.14
C LEU A 7 50.20 -21.06 -25.93
N ILE A 8 49.79 -19.82 -26.15
CA ILE A 8 49.47 -18.87 -25.06
C ILE A 8 48.09 -19.27 -24.51
N LEU A 9 48.07 -19.89 -23.34
CA LEU A 9 46.83 -20.22 -22.61
C LEU A 9 46.30 -18.95 -21.93
N LEU A 10 45.27 -18.31 -22.54
CA LEU A 10 44.59 -17.14 -21.99
C LEU A 10 43.68 -17.62 -20.86
N CYS A 11 44.14 -17.54 -19.59
CA CYS A 11 43.26 -17.77 -18.42
C CYS A 11 42.23 -16.62 -18.29
N LEU A 12 40.98 -16.92 -18.67
CA LEU A 12 39.85 -16.03 -18.45
C LEU A 12 39.51 -16.05 -16.96
N VAL A 13 39.98 -15.05 -16.20
CA VAL A 13 39.63 -14.86 -14.79
C VAL A 13 38.20 -14.32 -14.74
N THR A 14 37.23 -15.19 -14.48
CA THR A 14 35.83 -14.80 -14.20
C THR A 14 35.79 -14.25 -12.79
N ILE A 15 35.76 -12.94 -12.64
CA ILE A 15 35.51 -12.27 -11.36
C ILE A 15 34.02 -12.46 -11.04
N PRO A 16 33.64 -13.14 -9.96
CA PRO A 16 32.24 -13.23 -9.58
C PRO A 16 31.74 -11.85 -9.17
N LEU A 17 30.79 -11.30 -9.92
CA LEU A 17 30.04 -10.13 -9.50
C LEU A 17 29.21 -10.54 -8.27
N HIS A 18 29.65 -10.18 -7.08
CA HIS A 18 28.86 -10.30 -5.86
C HIS A 18 27.73 -9.26 -5.93
N VAL A 19 26.56 -9.64 -6.43
CA VAL A 19 25.34 -8.87 -6.23
C VAL A 19 25.00 -9.01 -4.76
N SER A 20 25.37 -8.03 -3.95
CA SER A 20 24.98 -7.95 -2.54
C SER A 20 23.47 -7.70 -2.49
N ALA A 21 22.71 -8.58 -1.84
CA ALA A 21 21.32 -8.33 -1.54
C ALA A 21 21.19 -7.08 -0.64
N ALA A 22 20.19 -6.24 -0.91
CA ALA A 22 19.96 -5.04 -0.11
C ALA A 22 19.68 -5.41 1.36
N THR A 23 20.24 -4.65 2.28
CA THR A 23 19.98 -4.80 3.71
C THR A 23 18.73 -4.04 4.13
N LEU A 24 18.09 -4.43 5.24
CA LEU A 24 16.98 -3.68 5.82
C LEU A 24 17.33 -2.21 6.10
N ALA A 25 18.56 -1.94 6.53
CA ALA A 25 19.01 -0.57 6.82
C ALA A 25 19.04 0.30 5.55
N GLU A 26 19.53 -0.24 4.44
CA GLU A 26 19.55 0.45 3.14
C GLU A 26 18.14 0.72 2.62
N VAL A 27 17.23 -0.26 2.71
CA VAL A 27 15.84 -0.10 2.31
C VAL A 27 15.15 0.99 3.13
N LEU A 28 15.31 0.96 4.45
CA LEU A 28 14.74 1.97 5.34
C LEU A 28 15.33 3.37 5.11
N ALA A 29 16.61 3.47 4.77
CA ALA A 29 17.23 4.75 4.41
C ALA A 29 16.62 5.33 3.12
N LYS A 30 16.34 4.51 2.10
CA LYS A 30 15.65 4.94 0.88
C LYS A 30 14.24 5.47 1.21
N ILE A 31 13.48 4.75 2.06
CA ILE A 31 12.16 5.18 2.54
C ILE A 31 12.26 6.54 3.24
N ASP A 32 13.25 6.75 4.12
CA ASP A 32 13.41 8.01 4.84
C ASP A 32 13.77 9.20 3.93
N VAL A 33 14.47 8.95 2.83
CA VAL A 33 14.74 9.98 1.81
C VAL A 33 13.50 10.32 1.00
N ALA A 34 12.63 9.34 0.71
CA ALA A 34 11.44 9.50 -0.10
C ALA A 34 10.23 10.05 0.68
N ALA A 35 10.04 9.61 1.94
CA ALA A 35 8.87 9.92 2.75
C ALA A 35 8.53 11.42 2.87
N PRO A 36 9.49 12.35 3.13
CA PRO A 36 9.18 13.78 3.23
C PRO A 36 8.76 14.40 1.89
N LYS A 37 9.17 13.81 0.77
CA LYS A 37 8.88 14.29 -0.59
C LYS A 37 7.50 13.85 -1.10
N PHE A 38 6.86 12.90 -0.42
CA PHE A 38 5.56 12.40 -0.83
C PHE A 38 4.49 13.49 -0.65
N ALA A 39 3.85 13.89 -1.75
CA ALA A 39 2.72 14.82 -1.77
C ALA A 39 1.42 14.11 -2.18
N GLY A 40 1.51 13.01 -2.93
CA GLY A 40 0.35 12.24 -3.34
C GLY A 40 0.66 11.14 -4.34
N MET A 41 -0.38 10.40 -4.71
CA MET A 41 -0.33 9.31 -5.68
C MET A 41 -1.65 9.22 -6.44
N SER A 42 -1.60 8.86 -7.72
CA SER A 42 -2.72 8.26 -8.44
C SER A 42 -2.29 6.94 -9.05
N ALA A 43 -3.17 5.94 -9.03
CA ALA A 43 -2.89 4.62 -9.57
C ALA A 43 -4.18 3.89 -9.93
N ASP A 44 -4.06 2.85 -10.75
CA ASP A 44 -5.04 1.79 -10.78
C ASP A 44 -4.85 0.90 -9.56
N VAL A 45 -5.93 0.39 -8.99
CA VAL A 45 -5.93 -0.47 -7.82
C VAL A 45 -6.71 -1.75 -8.09
N GLU A 46 -6.11 -2.88 -7.73
CA GLU A 46 -6.77 -4.16 -7.61
C GLU A 46 -6.77 -4.57 -6.14
N LYS A 47 -7.94 -4.85 -5.60
CA LYS A 47 -8.13 -5.41 -4.26
C LYS A 47 -8.57 -6.86 -4.38
N LEU A 48 -7.74 -7.79 -3.90
CA LEU A 48 -8.12 -9.18 -3.71
C LEU A 48 -8.44 -9.40 -2.23
N GLU A 49 -9.58 -10.02 -1.96
CA GLU A 49 -9.98 -10.45 -0.62
C GLU A 49 -10.16 -11.96 -0.62
N PHE A 50 -9.47 -12.64 0.30
CA PHE A 50 -9.60 -14.08 0.51
C PHE A 50 -10.28 -14.36 1.85
N THR A 51 -11.35 -15.16 1.81
CA THR A 51 -12.08 -15.62 2.99
C THR A 51 -11.77 -17.08 3.24
N LYS A 52 -11.00 -17.35 4.29
CA LYS A 52 -10.42 -18.66 4.58
C LYS A 52 -11.49 -19.74 4.83
N VAL A 53 -12.55 -19.40 5.58
CA VAL A 53 -13.57 -20.39 6.00
C VAL A 53 -14.27 -21.05 4.82
N ILE A 54 -14.51 -20.29 3.76
CA ILE A 54 -15.18 -20.77 2.54
C ILE A 54 -14.23 -20.96 1.37
N ALA A 55 -12.92 -20.70 1.59
CA ALA A 55 -11.84 -20.74 0.58
C ALA A 55 -12.18 -19.91 -0.67
N ASP A 56 -12.91 -18.81 -0.51
CA ASP A 56 -13.36 -17.94 -1.60
C ASP A 56 -12.43 -16.75 -1.81
N LYS A 57 -12.37 -16.27 -3.06
CA LYS A 57 -11.63 -15.09 -3.48
C LYS A 57 -12.55 -14.13 -4.22
N SER A 58 -12.59 -12.89 -3.78
CA SER A 58 -13.21 -11.80 -4.53
C SER A 58 -12.16 -10.81 -4.99
N VAL A 59 -12.35 -10.24 -6.18
CA VAL A 59 -11.48 -9.24 -6.76
C VAL A 59 -12.30 -8.02 -7.13
N GLU A 60 -11.82 -6.86 -6.71
CA GLU A 60 -12.37 -5.55 -7.07
C GLU A 60 -11.27 -4.74 -7.75
N SER A 61 -11.62 -3.99 -8.77
CA SER A 61 -10.66 -3.13 -9.47
C SER A 61 -11.21 -1.74 -9.72
N GLY A 62 -10.30 -0.76 -9.80
CA GLY A 62 -10.67 0.63 -9.99
C GLY A 62 -9.46 1.55 -9.92
N THR A 63 -9.65 2.76 -9.43
CA THR A 63 -8.61 3.78 -9.30
C THR A 63 -8.50 4.28 -7.86
N ILE A 64 -7.30 4.72 -7.48
CA ILE A 64 -7.03 5.31 -6.18
C ILE A 64 -6.31 6.64 -6.33
N LEU A 65 -6.76 7.62 -5.57
CA LEU A 65 -6.12 8.92 -5.39
C LEU A 65 -5.74 9.08 -3.93
N ILE A 66 -4.49 9.42 -3.67
CA ILE A 66 -4.00 9.76 -2.33
C ILE A 66 -3.35 11.13 -2.39
N ARG A 67 -3.66 12.02 -1.46
CA ARG A 67 -3.06 13.35 -1.35
C ARG A 67 -2.70 13.65 0.09
N ARG A 68 -1.51 14.18 0.30
CA ARG A 68 -1.11 14.73 1.61
C ARG A 68 -1.78 16.09 1.80
N ALA A 69 -2.77 16.17 2.69
CA ALA A 69 -3.47 17.40 3.02
C ALA A 69 -2.69 18.24 4.04
N LYS A 70 -2.10 17.58 5.06
CA LYS A 70 -1.27 18.17 6.11
C LYS A 70 -0.17 17.17 6.51
N PRO A 71 0.84 17.57 7.29
CA PRO A 71 1.76 16.64 7.90
C PRO A 71 0.98 15.53 8.63
N LYS A 72 1.25 14.26 8.26
CA LYS A 72 0.60 13.04 8.81
C LYS A 72 -0.90 12.88 8.50
N GLU A 73 -1.50 13.72 7.68
CA GLU A 73 -2.89 13.59 7.24
C GLU A 73 -2.93 13.34 5.72
N LEU A 74 -3.47 12.19 5.33
CA LEU A 74 -3.70 11.83 3.95
C LEU A 74 -5.20 11.81 3.66
N HIS A 75 -5.59 12.41 2.54
CA HIS A 75 -6.91 12.23 1.96
C HIS A 75 -6.84 11.15 0.89
N VAL A 76 -7.79 10.25 0.90
CA VAL A 76 -7.87 9.11 -0.01
C VAL A 76 -9.23 9.08 -0.68
N LYS A 77 -9.25 8.79 -1.99
CA LYS A 77 -10.45 8.40 -2.72
C LYS A 77 -10.14 7.14 -3.50
N ILE A 78 -10.99 6.13 -3.35
CA ILE A 78 -10.96 4.93 -4.17
C ILE A 78 -12.28 4.85 -4.92
N GLU A 79 -12.21 4.67 -6.23
CA GLU A 79 -13.35 4.37 -7.08
C GLU A 79 -13.18 2.94 -7.58
N PHE A 80 -13.92 2.00 -7.02
CA PHE A 80 -14.05 0.67 -7.58
C PHE A 80 -15.06 0.71 -8.72
N THR A 81 -14.70 0.14 -9.86
CA THR A 81 -15.54 0.06 -11.04
C THR A 81 -16.02 -1.36 -11.34
N LYS A 82 -15.33 -2.36 -10.80
CA LYS A 82 -15.65 -3.78 -10.96
C LYS A 82 -15.57 -4.50 -9.61
N PRO A 83 -16.41 -5.53 -9.35
CA PRO A 83 -17.58 -5.97 -10.13
C PRO A 83 -18.73 -4.97 -10.09
N GLU A 84 -18.86 -4.16 -9.02
CA GLU A 84 -19.86 -3.12 -8.83
C GLU A 84 -19.20 -1.76 -8.53
N GLN A 85 -19.80 -0.69 -9.05
CA GLN A 85 -19.31 0.65 -8.79
C GLN A 85 -19.59 1.04 -7.34
N ARG A 86 -18.53 1.51 -6.66
CA ARG A 86 -18.62 2.10 -5.33
C ARG A 86 -17.44 3.05 -5.09
N PHE A 87 -17.66 4.03 -4.24
CA PHE A 87 -16.65 5.02 -3.90
C PHE A 87 -16.36 4.98 -2.42
N VAL A 88 -15.09 5.06 -2.07
CA VAL A 88 -14.64 5.17 -0.68
C VAL A 88 -13.80 6.41 -0.56
N THR A 89 -14.12 7.28 0.42
CA THR A 89 -13.23 8.40 0.77
C THR A 89 -12.82 8.32 2.22
N LEU A 90 -11.61 8.81 2.48
CA LEU A 90 -11.07 9.00 3.83
C LEU A 90 -10.48 10.41 3.91
N ARG A 91 -10.97 11.21 4.87
CA ARG A 91 -10.50 12.59 5.11
C ARG A 91 -10.47 12.85 6.62
N GLY A 92 -9.27 12.92 7.18
CA GLY A 92 -9.12 13.07 8.63
C GLY A 92 -9.82 11.94 9.38
N THR A 93 -10.86 12.28 10.16
CA THR A 93 -11.65 11.30 10.90
C THR A 93 -12.88 10.80 10.15
N LYS A 94 -13.15 11.31 8.95
CA LYS A 94 -14.36 10.99 8.18
C LYS A 94 -14.07 9.97 7.10
N ALA A 95 -14.80 8.87 7.10
CA ALA A 95 -14.85 7.92 5.98
C ALA A 95 -16.24 7.92 5.38
N GLU A 96 -16.34 7.85 4.05
CA GLU A 96 -17.60 7.80 3.33
C GLU A 96 -17.55 6.63 2.34
N LEU A 97 -18.62 5.85 2.31
CA LEU A 97 -18.85 4.79 1.33
C LEU A 97 -20.11 5.14 0.54
N TYR A 98 -19.95 5.50 -0.75
CA TYR A 98 -21.06 5.74 -1.64
C TYR A 98 -21.33 4.53 -2.52
N LEU A 99 -22.59 4.08 -2.54
CA LEU A 99 -23.13 2.95 -3.29
C LEU A 99 -24.11 3.49 -4.35
N PRO A 100 -23.66 3.76 -5.60
CA PRO A 100 -24.50 4.37 -6.64
C PRO A 100 -25.76 3.56 -6.96
N LYS A 101 -25.65 2.23 -6.98
CA LYS A 101 -26.77 1.31 -7.32
C LYS A 101 -28.01 1.50 -6.46
N ILE A 102 -27.81 1.88 -5.18
CA ILE A 102 -28.88 2.13 -4.22
C ILE A 102 -28.93 3.59 -3.78
N GLN A 103 -28.20 4.47 -4.47
CA GLN A 103 -28.11 5.92 -4.20
C GLN A 103 -27.91 6.24 -2.71
N THR A 104 -27.08 5.47 -2.04
CA THR A 104 -26.86 5.60 -0.59
C THR A 104 -25.40 5.93 -0.29
N VAL A 105 -25.17 6.93 0.56
CA VAL A 105 -23.86 7.21 1.15
C VAL A 105 -23.88 6.88 2.64
N GLN A 106 -22.96 6.03 3.06
CA GLN A 106 -22.72 5.73 4.47
C GLN A 106 -21.59 6.63 4.98
N GLU A 107 -21.90 7.46 5.97
CA GLU A 107 -20.94 8.33 6.62
C GLU A 107 -20.50 7.71 7.96
N ILE A 108 -19.19 7.54 8.12
CA ILE A 108 -18.57 6.91 9.28
C ILE A 108 -17.62 7.93 9.92
N ASP A 109 -17.88 8.30 11.17
CA ASP A 109 -16.92 9.07 11.95
C ASP A 109 -15.97 8.09 12.67
N LEU A 110 -14.73 8.08 12.24
CA LEU A 110 -13.70 7.22 12.81
C LEU A 110 -13.25 7.68 14.19
N GLY A 111 -13.48 8.95 14.53
CA GLY A 111 -13.11 9.53 15.82
C GLY A 111 -11.68 9.15 16.23
N LYS A 112 -11.53 8.54 17.41
CA LYS A 112 -10.23 8.04 17.92
C LYS A 112 -9.64 6.87 17.13
N GLN A 113 -10.42 6.23 16.26
CA GLN A 113 -9.96 5.12 15.41
C GLN A 113 -9.26 5.59 14.14
N SER A 114 -9.33 6.89 13.79
CA SER A 114 -8.69 7.44 12.59
C SER A 114 -7.18 7.20 12.57
N ASP A 115 -6.52 7.29 13.72
CA ASP A 115 -5.09 6.97 13.85
C ASP A 115 -4.80 5.49 13.56
N LEU A 116 -5.67 4.59 14.01
CA LEU A 116 -5.56 3.15 13.73
C LEU A 116 -5.74 2.87 12.23
N VAL A 117 -6.76 3.47 11.60
CA VAL A 117 -7.00 3.34 10.17
C VAL A 117 -5.80 3.86 9.38
N SER A 118 -5.25 4.99 9.76
CA SER A 118 -4.05 5.56 9.12
C SER A 118 -2.84 4.61 9.23
N LYS A 119 -2.63 4.01 10.39
CA LYS A 119 -1.55 3.04 10.61
C LYS A 119 -1.69 1.75 9.80
N VAL A 120 -2.90 1.36 9.41
CA VAL A 120 -3.15 0.15 8.64
C VAL A 120 -3.21 0.45 7.13
N VAL A 121 -4.05 1.41 6.74
CA VAL A 121 -4.37 1.67 5.33
C VAL A 121 -3.26 2.46 4.63
N LEU A 122 -2.60 3.37 5.36
CA LEU A 122 -1.69 4.36 4.77
C LEU A 122 -0.20 4.02 4.99
N VAL A 123 0.09 2.81 5.45
CA VAL A 123 1.49 2.33 5.59
C VAL A 123 2.21 2.40 4.24
N GLY A 124 3.41 2.99 4.23
CA GLY A 124 4.24 3.13 3.03
C GLY A 124 3.96 4.40 2.21
N PHE A 125 2.83 5.07 2.42
CA PHE A 125 2.54 6.34 1.73
C PHE A 125 3.11 7.52 2.54
N GLY A 126 4.38 7.84 2.30
CA GLY A 126 5.08 8.90 3.02
C GLY A 126 5.32 8.59 4.51
N THR A 127 5.32 7.32 4.89
CA THR A 127 5.64 6.83 6.24
C THR A 127 7.15 6.71 6.40
N THR A 128 7.72 7.24 7.47
CA THR A 128 9.17 7.13 7.75
C THR A 128 9.54 5.80 8.39
N SER A 129 10.82 5.42 8.33
CA SER A 129 11.33 4.23 9.04
C SER A 129 11.10 4.33 10.55
N LYS A 130 11.18 5.55 11.12
CA LYS A 130 10.86 5.82 12.53
C LYS A 130 9.40 5.48 12.84
N ASP A 131 8.46 5.93 12.01
CA ASP A 131 7.03 5.64 12.20
C ASP A 131 6.73 4.15 12.02
N LEU A 132 7.36 3.48 11.03
CA LEU A 132 7.26 2.03 10.86
C LEU A 132 7.75 1.30 12.11
N ARG A 133 8.97 1.58 12.58
CA ARG A 133 9.57 0.92 13.74
C ARG A 133 8.85 1.23 15.05
N ALA A 134 8.18 2.36 15.17
CA ALA A 134 7.38 2.70 16.34
C ALA A 134 6.17 1.77 16.50
N ASN A 135 5.56 1.35 15.38
CA ASN A 135 4.31 0.57 15.38
C ASN A 135 4.52 -0.92 15.08
N TYR A 136 5.62 -1.26 14.38
CA TYR A 136 5.89 -2.60 13.86
C TYR A 136 7.31 -3.08 14.19
N GLU A 137 7.45 -4.39 14.32
CA GLU A 137 8.70 -5.08 14.04
C GLU A 137 8.81 -5.19 12.52
N VAL A 138 9.90 -4.67 11.97
CA VAL A 138 10.12 -4.56 10.52
C VAL A 138 11.22 -5.53 10.11
N ASN A 139 10.90 -6.45 9.20
CA ASN A 139 11.84 -7.42 8.66
C ASN A 139 11.86 -7.33 7.14
N LEU A 140 13.03 -7.44 6.53
CA LEU A 140 13.19 -7.56 5.08
C LEU A 140 13.12 -9.05 4.71
N ALA A 141 12.13 -9.43 3.89
CA ALA A 141 11.99 -10.79 3.38
C ALA A 141 12.85 -11.04 2.14
N GLY A 142 13.14 -9.98 1.38
CA GLY A 142 13.96 -10.05 0.19
C GLY A 142 13.57 -9.03 -0.86
N GLU A 143 14.02 -9.29 -2.08
CA GLU A 143 13.71 -8.51 -3.27
C GLU A 143 12.83 -9.35 -4.18
N GLU A 144 11.74 -8.77 -4.69
CA GLU A 144 10.76 -9.45 -5.54
C GLU A 144 10.29 -8.52 -6.67
N THR A 145 9.88 -9.10 -7.79
CA THR A 145 9.25 -8.34 -8.88
C THR A 145 7.73 -8.43 -8.75
N VAL A 146 7.08 -7.27 -8.58
CA VAL A 146 5.62 -7.13 -8.50
C VAL A 146 5.14 -6.18 -9.58
N SER A 147 4.18 -6.61 -10.40
CA SER A 147 3.64 -5.82 -11.52
C SER A 147 4.74 -5.25 -12.44
N GLY A 148 5.81 -6.03 -12.68
CA GLY A 148 6.93 -5.64 -13.54
C GLY A 148 7.91 -4.64 -12.90
N ARG A 149 7.79 -4.33 -11.61
CA ARG A 149 8.70 -3.45 -10.86
C ARG A 149 9.48 -4.24 -9.83
N THR A 150 10.76 -3.94 -9.71
CA THR A 150 11.59 -4.42 -8.60
C THR A 150 11.11 -3.80 -7.29
N THR A 151 10.94 -4.61 -6.27
CA THR A 151 10.43 -4.19 -4.97
C THR A 151 11.19 -4.85 -3.83
N TYR A 152 11.23 -4.18 -2.68
CA TYR A 152 11.67 -4.75 -1.41
C TYR A 152 10.45 -5.25 -0.63
N HIS A 153 10.42 -6.54 -0.33
CA HIS A 153 9.36 -7.16 0.46
C HIS A 153 9.63 -6.99 1.95
N LEU A 154 8.83 -6.17 2.59
CA LEU A 154 8.88 -5.93 4.03
C LEU A 154 7.75 -6.68 4.75
N ASN A 155 8.10 -7.40 5.82
CA ASN A 155 7.16 -7.95 6.78
C ASN A 155 7.03 -6.99 7.97
N LEU A 156 5.80 -6.60 8.29
CA LEU A 156 5.46 -5.71 9.38
C LEU A 156 4.61 -6.47 10.40
N ILE A 157 5.17 -6.76 11.57
CA ILE A 157 4.47 -7.42 12.67
C ILE A 157 4.03 -6.34 13.67
N PRO A 158 2.72 -6.19 13.96
CA PRO A 158 2.23 -5.15 14.85
C PRO A 158 2.74 -5.34 16.28
N LYS A 159 3.12 -4.25 16.96
CA LYS A 159 3.65 -4.29 18.34
C LYS A 159 2.54 -4.14 19.37
N SER A 160 1.59 -3.21 19.15
CA SER A 160 0.53 -2.95 20.13
C SER A 160 -0.59 -3.99 20.08
N SER A 161 -1.23 -4.26 21.22
CA SER A 161 -2.41 -5.14 21.30
C SER A 161 -3.56 -4.64 20.43
N GLN A 162 -3.74 -3.33 20.33
CA GLN A 162 -4.77 -2.71 19.51
C GLN A 162 -4.58 -3.02 18.01
N LEU A 163 -3.34 -2.95 17.51
CA LEU A 163 -3.04 -3.32 16.12
C LEU A 163 -3.14 -4.84 15.91
N LYS A 164 -2.66 -5.65 16.87
CA LYS A 164 -2.74 -7.12 16.82
C LYS A 164 -4.18 -7.62 16.78
N ALA A 165 -5.11 -6.90 17.39
CA ALA A 165 -6.54 -7.22 17.30
C ALA A 165 -7.12 -6.98 15.90
N GLN A 166 -6.48 -6.17 15.06
CA GLN A 166 -6.95 -5.88 13.69
C GLN A 166 -6.30 -6.80 12.65
N PHE A 167 -5.02 -7.13 12.82
CA PHE A 167 -4.30 -8.01 11.88
C PHE A 167 -3.06 -8.63 12.53
N ASN A 168 -2.67 -9.79 12.04
CA ASN A 168 -1.51 -10.53 12.52
C ASN A 168 -0.20 -10.02 11.90
N LYS A 169 -0.25 -9.71 10.59
CA LYS A 169 0.91 -9.29 9.81
C LYS A 169 0.45 -8.43 8.63
N MET A 170 1.27 -7.47 8.26
CA MET A 170 1.18 -6.78 6.99
C MET A 170 2.44 -7.07 6.18
N GLU A 171 2.29 -7.34 4.91
CA GLU A 171 3.35 -7.46 3.92
C GLU A 171 3.29 -6.26 3.00
N VAL A 172 4.43 -5.61 2.77
CA VAL A 172 4.52 -4.41 1.92
C VAL A 172 5.65 -4.59 0.93
N TRP A 173 5.33 -4.50 -0.35
CA TRP A 173 6.29 -4.49 -1.43
C TRP A 173 6.56 -3.04 -1.82
N MET A 174 7.63 -2.49 -1.26
CA MET A 174 8.07 -1.11 -1.55
C MET A 174 8.83 -1.08 -2.87
N ALA A 175 8.57 -0.09 -3.71
CA ALA A 175 9.40 0.17 -4.89
C ALA A 175 10.88 0.29 -4.49
N ASP A 176 11.79 -0.11 -5.37
CA ASP A 176 13.23 -0.17 -5.13
C ASP A 176 13.88 1.19 -4.81
N ASP A 177 13.22 2.29 -5.21
CA ASP A 177 13.58 3.66 -4.86
C ASP A 177 13.02 4.12 -3.48
N GLY A 178 12.24 3.30 -2.81
CA GLY A 178 11.61 3.58 -1.51
C GLY A 178 10.44 4.56 -1.54
N THR A 179 9.94 4.95 -2.72
CA THR A 179 8.93 6.02 -2.86
C THR A 179 7.54 5.60 -2.41
N LEU A 180 7.06 4.43 -2.89
CA LEU A 180 5.67 3.98 -2.72
C LEU A 180 5.58 2.46 -2.63
N PRO A 181 4.57 1.93 -1.93
CA PRO A 181 4.23 0.52 -2.05
C PRO A 181 3.65 0.24 -3.46
N VAL A 182 4.09 -0.86 -4.04
CA VAL A 182 3.51 -1.45 -5.27
C VAL A 182 2.41 -2.44 -4.90
N GLN A 183 2.57 -3.09 -3.74
CA GLN A 183 1.57 -4.00 -3.19
C GLN A 183 1.58 -3.97 -1.67
N GLN A 184 0.41 -4.18 -1.08
CA GLN A 184 0.23 -4.37 0.35
C GLN A 184 -0.68 -5.56 0.59
N LYS A 185 -0.34 -6.41 1.57
CA LYS A 185 -1.20 -7.53 1.99
C LYS A 185 -1.37 -7.51 3.49
N VAL A 186 -2.60 -7.54 3.95
CA VAL A 186 -2.98 -7.56 5.36
C VAL A 186 -3.53 -8.93 5.71
N LEU A 187 -2.89 -9.62 6.63
CA LEU A 187 -3.31 -10.92 7.14
C LEU A 187 -4.08 -10.75 8.44
N LEU A 188 -5.37 -11.09 8.41
CA LEU A 188 -6.30 -10.94 9.54
C LEU A 188 -6.15 -12.08 10.56
N PRO A 189 -6.61 -11.90 11.83
CA PRO A 189 -6.58 -12.96 12.84
C PRO A 189 -7.37 -14.22 12.46
N SER A 190 -8.44 -14.07 11.67
CA SER A 190 -9.24 -15.19 11.12
C SER A 190 -8.45 -16.07 10.13
N GLY A 191 -7.31 -15.59 9.62
CA GLY A 191 -6.56 -16.18 8.52
C GLY A 191 -7.03 -15.71 7.14
N ASP A 192 -8.02 -14.83 7.08
CA ASP A 192 -8.38 -14.10 5.87
C ASP A 192 -7.27 -13.12 5.52
N TYR A 193 -7.22 -12.70 4.26
CA TYR A 193 -6.29 -11.62 3.88
C TYR A 193 -6.88 -10.72 2.81
N LYS A 194 -6.36 -9.50 2.77
CA LYS A 194 -6.66 -8.51 1.73
C LYS A 194 -5.35 -8.08 1.09
N THR A 195 -5.30 -8.12 -0.24
CA THR A 195 -4.16 -7.64 -1.02
C THR A 195 -4.59 -6.45 -1.85
N PHE A 196 -3.83 -5.37 -1.81
CA PHE A 196 -3.98 -4.21 -2.67
C PHE A 196 -2.76 -4.14 -3.57
N THR A 197 -2.96 -4.22 -4.88
CA THR A 197 -1.91 -4.09 -5.89
C THR A 197 -2.14 -2.81 -6.68
N TYR A 198 -1.08 -2.03 -6.84
CA TYR A 198 -1.11 -0.73 -7.53
C TYR A 198 -0.36 -0.82 -8.84
N SER A 199 -0.98 -0.36 -9.92
CA SER A 199 -0.38 -0.27 -11.25
C SER A 199 -0.60 1.11 -11.85
N ASN A 200 0.10 1.43 -12.95
CA ASN A 200 0.04 2.74 -13.59
C ASN A 200 0.25 3.91 -12.61
N ILE A 201 1.17 3.69 -11.63
CA ILE A 201 1.41 4.62 -10.53
C ILE A 201 2.00 5.92 -11.06
N ARG A 202 1.38 7.05 -10.69
CA ARG A 202 1.91 8.41 -10.85
C ARG A 202 2.26 8.96 -9.48
N TYR A 203 3.52 9.27 -9.28
CA TYR A 203 4.05 9.84 -8.04
C TYR A 203 3.90 11.36 -8.05
N ASN A 204 3.35 11.93 -6.98
CA ASN A 204 3.12 13.37 -6.78
C ASN A 204 2.38 14.07 -7.93
N PRO A 205 1.26 13.51 -8.46
CA PRO A 205 0.45 14.24 -9.43
C PRO A 205 -0.19 15.47 -8.76
N ALA A 206 -0.49 16.49 -9.57
CA ALA A 206 -1.24 17.66 -9.09
C ALA A 206 -2.71 17.26 -8.82
N LEU A 207 -3.03 16.95 -7.55
CA LEU A 207 -4.37 16.60 -7.11
C LEU A 207 -5.02 17.75 -6.35
N THR A 208 -6.22 18.12 -6.75
CA THR A 208 -7.05 19.11 -6.03
C THR A 208 -7.92 18.43 -4.98
N GLU A 209 -8.42 19.17 -4.00
CA GLU A 209 -9.40 18.65 -3.03
C GLU A 209 -10.68 18.16 -3.73
N ASP A 210 -11.12 18.86 -4.79
CA ASP A 210 -12.30 18.47 -5.57
C ASP A 210 -12.13 17.10 -6.25
N ALA A 211 -10.94 16.76 -6.70
CA ALA A 211 -10.65 15.43 -7.29
C ALA A 211 -10.89 14.29 -6.28
N LEU A 212 -10.67 14.55 -4.99
CA LEU A 212 -10.88 13.59 -3.90
C LEU A 212 -12.29 13.66 -3.29
N ALA A 213 -13.13 14.63 -3.70
CA ALA A 213 -14.50 14.73 -3.22
C ALA A 213 -15.40 13.68 -3.86
N LEU A 214 -16.42 13.23 -3.12
CA LEU A 214 -17.54 12.51 -3.71
C LEU A 214 -18.45 13.48 -4.44
N LYS A 215 -18.80 13.14 -5.67
CA LYS A 215 -19.84 13.83 -6.43
C LYS A 215 -21.14 13.05 -6.23
N LEU A 216 -21.95 13.53 -5.29
CA LEU A 216 -23.20 12.88 -4.89
C LEU A 216 -24.39 13.54 -5.60
N PRO A 217 -25.40 12.74 -6.03
CA PRO A 217 -26.70 13.28 -6.45
C PRO A 217 -27.37 14.10 -5.34
N PRO A 218 -28.25 15.07 -5.67
CA PRO A 218 -28.92 15.90 -4.67
C PRO A 218 -29.81 15.11 -3.70
N ASP A 219 -30.40 14.02 -4.14
CA ASP A 219 -31.36 13.16 -3.45
C ASP A 219 -30.73 11.90 -2.84
N VAL A 220 -29.39 11.85 -2.72
CA VAL A 220 -28.70 10.71 -2.15
C VAL A 220 -29.15 10.45 -0.69
N LYS A 221 -29.50 9.22 -0.38
CA LYS A 221 -29.79 8.79 0.99
C LYS A 221 -28.53 8.79 1.83
N ARG A 222 -28.56 9.38 3.04
CA ARG A 222 -27.47 9.37 4.00
C ARG A 222 -27.74 8.42 5.15
N GLU A 223 -26.78 7.55 5.44
CA GLU A 223 -26.83 6.60 6.55
C GLU A 223 -25.64 6.85 7.49
N TYR A 224 -25.87 6.66 8.78
CA TYR A 224 -24.87 6.86 9.84
C TYR A 224 -24.75 5.59 10.67
N PRO A 225 -24.07 4.53 10.19
CA PRO A 225 -24.08 3.19 10.79
C PRO A 225 -23.64 3.12 12.25
N GLN A 226 -22.98 4.16 12.76
CA GLN A 226 -22.55 4.23 14.16
C GLN A 226 -23.61 4.81 15.09
N ARG A 227 -24.56 5.60 14.58
CA ARG A 227 -25.68 6.16 15.38
C ARG A 227 -26.77 5.14 15.62
N ASP A 228 -26.91 4.18 14.71
CA ASP A 228 -27.95 3.16 14.74
C ASP A 228 -27.63 1.96 15.67
N ARG A 229 -26.46 2.03 16.36
CA ARG A 229 -26.01 0.96 17.29
C ARG A 229 -26.11 1.33 18.77
N ASN A 230 -26.71 2.49 19.10
CA ASN A 230 -26.96 2.93 20.49
C ASN A 230 -28.43 2.74 20.88
#